data_fea8637f19b9d79a13a56b16e7500a51
#
_entry.id   fea8637f19b9d79a13a56b16e7500a51
#
_cell.length_a   1.000
_cell.length_b   1.000
_cell.length_c   1.000
_cell.angle_alpha   90.00
_cell.angle_beta   90.00
_cell.angle_gamma   90.00
#
_symmetry.space_group_name_H-M   'P 1'
#
loop_
_entity.id
_entity.type
_entity.pdbx_description
1 polymer ?
#
loop_
_entity_poly.entity_id
_entity_poly.type
_entity_poly.pdbx_seq_one_letter_code
_entity_poly.pdbx_strand_id
1 'polypeptide(L)'
;MEAFILVNLEAGILWQVLEGVLKVEGVKAAYGVTGQFDAIVFIQFSNLDDMGNIIKGIHHVNGVLRTQTLLTIPQPVRTGSMMPSVPEEEKMGPNLYPDT
;
A
#
# COMPACT_ATOMS: atom_id res chain seq x y z
N MET A 1 -6.51 -10.70 -3.58
CA MET A 1 -6.38 -9.98 -2.30
C MET A 1 -5.16 -9.11 -2.33
N GLU A 2 -5.21 -8.03 -1.61
CA GLU A 2 -4.17 -7.01 -1.68
C GLU A 2 -3.83 -6.51 -0.30
N ALA A 3 -2.60 -6.02 -0.15
CA ALA A 3 -2.17 -5.41 1.08
C ALA A 3 -1.09 -4.39 0.78
N PHE A 4 -0.93 -3.46 1.71
CA PHE A 4 0.19 -2.54 1.70
C PHE A 4 1.09 -2.89 2.87
N ILE A 5 2.39 -2.88 2.64
CA ILE A 5 3.35 -3.16 3.69
C ILE A 5 4.19 -1.90 3.87
N LEU A 6 4.11 -1.35 5.06
CA LEU A 6 4.89 -0.17 5.43
C LEU A 6 6.20 -0.67 6.01
N VAL A 7 7.31 -0.12 5.55
CA VAL A 7 8.62 -0.67 5.85
C VAL A 7 9.53 0.41 6.40
N ASN A 8 10.23 0.08 7.47
CA ASN A 8 11.33 0.90 7.94
C ASN A 8 12.63 0.26 7.49
N LEU A 9 13.55 1.09 7.03
CA LEU A 9 14.79 0.65 6.41
C LEU A 9 15.98 1.27 7.10
N GLU A 10 17.14 0.64 6.93
CA GLU A 10 18.39 1.28 7.34
C GLU A 10 18.61 2.53 6.53
N ALA A 11 19.19 3.54 7.17
CA ALA A 11 19.40 4.81 6.53
C ALA A 11 20.40 4.69 5.38
N GLY A 12 20.13 5.43 4.32
CA GLY A 12 21.10 5.58 3.25
C GLY A 12 21.06 4.52 2.17
N ILE A 13 20.19 3.52 2.29
CA ILE A 13 20.15 2.44 1.30
C ILE A 13 18.77 2.22 0.74
N LEU A 14 17.96 3.27 0.69
CA LEU A 14 16.57 3.15 0.25
C LEU A 14 16.45 2.46 -1.11
N TRP A 15 17.23 2.92 -2.09
CA TRP A 15 17.03 2.41 -3.44
C TRP A 15 17.46 0.97 -3.58
N GLN A 16 18.55 0.57 -2.90
CA GLN A 16 18.99 -0.81 -2.93
C GLN A 16 17.94 -1.72 -2.32
N VAL A 17 17.34 -1.28 -1.22
CA VAL A 17 16.33 -2.09 -0.55
C VAL A 17 15.09 -2.22 -1.43
N LEU A 18 14.67 -1.12 -2.05
CA LEU A 18 13.49 -1.18 -2.93
C LEU A 18 13.73 -2.13 -4.09
N GLU A 19 14.94 -2.12 -4.66
CA GLU A 19 15.24 -3.05 -5.73
C GLU A 19 15.12 -4.51 -5.25
N GLY A 20 15.61 -4.77 -4.06
CA GLY A 20 15.51 -6.12 -3.51
C GLY A 20 14.07 -6.53 -3.24
N VAL A 21 13.29 -5.59 -2.71
CA VAL A 21 11.89 -5.88 -2.41
C VAL A 21 11.11 -6.16 -3.69
N LEU A 22 11.40 -5.45 -4.76
CA LEU A 22 10.69 -5.66 -6.02
C LEU A 22 10.96 -7.02 -6.62
N LYS A 23 11.99 -7.72 -6.19
CA LYS A 23 12.25 -9.06 -6.67
C LYS A 23 11.47 -10.14 -5.93
N VAL A 24 10.80 -9.79 -4.85
CA VAL A 24 10.01 -10.76 -4.10
C VAL A 24 8.74 -11.04 -4.88
N GLU A 25 8.47 -12.32 -5.10
CA GLU A 25 7.29 -12.70 -5.87
C GLU A 25 6.04 -12.25 -5.12
N GLY A 26 5.11 -11.65 -5.84
CA GLY A 26 3.89 -11.10 -5.24
C GLY A 26 3.95 -9.60 -4.98
N VAL A 27 5.15 -9.02 -5.00
CA VAL A 27 5.30 -7.57 -4.86
C VAL A 27 5.01 -6.94 -6.21
N LYS A 28 4.10 -5.98 -6.22
CA LYS A 28 3.68 -5.32 -7.45
C LYS A 28 4.26 -3.93 -7.60
N ALA A 29 4.54 -3.25 -6.50
CA ALA A 29 5.10 -1.92 -6.55
C ALA A 29 5.74 -1.61 -5.21
N ALA A 30 6.72 -0.73 -5.21
CA ALA A 30 7.37 -0.29 -3.99
C ALA A 30 7.75 1.16 -4.17
N TYR A 31 7.49 1.97 -3.16
CA TYR A 31 7.72 3.40 -3.21
C TYR A 31 8.46 3.85 -1.97
N GLY A 32 9.40 4.78 -2.14
CA GLY A 32 9.96 5.49 -1.00
C GLY A 32 8.95 6.54 -0.56
N VAL A 33 8.82 6.71 0.73
CA VAL A 33 7.88 7.69 1.29
C VAL A 33 8.56 8.41 2.43
N THR A 34 7.97 9.50 2.85
CA THR A 34 8.44 10.24 4.03
C THR A 34 7.46 10.01 5.16
N GLY A 35 7.93 10.25 6.40
CA GLY A 35 7.08 10.11 7.57
C GLY A 35 7.62 9.05 8.49
N GLN A 36 6.73 8.35 9.14
CA GLN A 36 7.13 7.34 10.12
C GLN A 36 7.72 6.10 9.48
N PHE A 37 7.45 5.89 8.21
CA PHE A 37 7.97 4.75 7.47
C PHE A 37 8.77 5.26 6.29
N ASP A 38 9.67 4.43 5.80
CA ASP A 38 10.57 4.80 4.72
C ASP A 38 10.08 4.34 3.36
N ALA A 39 9.27 3.30 3.33
CA ALA A 39 8.79 2.74 2.08
C ALA A 39 7.42 2.15 2.27
N ILE A 40 6.67 2.08 1.17
CA ILE A 40 5.39 1.40 1.12
C ILE A 40 5.44 0.42 -0.04
N VAL A 41 5.00 -0.81 0.21
CA VAL A 41 5.05 -1.89 -0.77
C VAL A 41 3.64 -2.39 -1.01
N PHE A 42 3.26 -2.49 -2.26
CA PHE A 42 1.96 -3.02 -2.65
C PHE A 42 2.12 -4.45 -3.09
N ILE A 43 1.34 -5.36 -2.49
CA ILE A 43 1.41 -6.78 -2.81
C ILE A 43 0.04 -7.31 -3.17
N GLN A 44 0.05 -8.34 -4.01
CA GLN A 44 -1.16 -9.09 -4.36
C GLN A 44 -0.90 -10.56 -4.09
N PHE A 45 -1.92 -11.26 -3.61
CA PHE A 45 -1.76 -12.65 -3.21
C PHE A 45 -3.11 -13.35 -3.32
N SER A 46 -3.07 -14.68 -3.36
CA SER A 46 -4.27 -15.50 -3.53
C SER A 46 -4.90 -15.87 -2.20
N ASN A 47 -4.08 -16.07 -1.18
CA ASN A 47 -4.59 -16.48 0.13
C ASN A 47 -3.62 -15.98 1.19
N LEU A 48 -3.99 -16.16 2.45
CA LEU A 48 -3.20 -15.61 3.54
C LEU A 48 -1.85 -16.28 3.68
N ASP A 49 -1.73 -17.56 3.28
CA ASP A 49 -0.43 -18.20 3.32
C ASP A 49 0.52 -17.54 2.34
N ASP A 50 0.04 -17.22 1.16
CA ASP A 50 0.85 -16.49 0.19
C ASP A 50 1.27 -15.15 0.74
N MET A 51 0.37 -14.44 1.39
CA MET A 51 0.71 -13.17 1.99
C MET A 51 1.84 -13.33 3.00
N GLY A 52 1.76 -14.36 3.84
CA GLY A 52 2.81 -14.62 4.82
C GLY A 52 4.15 -14.88 4.16
N ASN A 53 4.14 -15.60 3.05
CA ASN A 53 5.38 -15.88 2.34
C ASN A 53 5.98 -14.62 1.73
N ILE A 54 5.14 -13.74 1.21
CA ILE A 54 5.62 -12.48 0.66
C ILE A 54 6.24 -11.62 1.77
N ILE A 55 5.58 -11.53 2.90
CA ILE A 55 6.09 -10.76 4.03
C ILE A 55 7.44 -11.32 4.47
N LYS A 56 7.53 -12.64 4.54
CA LYS A 56 8.78 -13.27 4.92
C LYS A 56 9.88 -12.93 3.91
N GLY A 57 9.56 -12.95 2.63
CA GLY A 57 10.52 -12.59 1.61
C GLY A 57 11.00 -11.16 1.77
N ILE A 58 10.11 -10.25 2.09
CA ILE A 58 10.47 -8.85 2.30
C ILE A 58 11.39 -8.73 3.50
N HIS A 59 11.10 -9.46 4.57
CA HIS A 59 11.94 -9.41 5.77
C HIS A 59 13.35 -9.93 5.50
N HIS A 60 13.54 -10.77 4.50
CA HIS A 60 14.86 -11.28 4.18
C HIS A 60 15.69 -10.34 3.32
N VAL A 61 15.12 -9.23 2.86
CA VAL A 61 15.87 -8.27 2.09
C VAL A 61 16.77 -7.49 3.04
N ASN A 62 18.06 -7.42 2.72
CA ASN A 62 18.99 -6.68 3.54
C ASN A 62 18.57 -5.25 3.68
N GLY A 63 18.57 -4.75 4.89
CA GLY A 63 18.24 -3.35 5.15
C GLY A 63 16.81 -3.14 5.63
N VAL A 64 15.95 -4.14 5.55
CA VAL A 64 14.60 -4.03 6.09
C VAL A 64 14.69 -4.24 7.60
N LEU A 65 14.22 -3.24 8.36
CA LEU A 65 14.29 -3.29 9.80
C LEU A 65 12.98 -3.74 10.41
N ARG A 66 11.86 -3.26 9.86
CA ARG A 66 10.57 -3.52 10.47
C ARG A 66 9.50 -3.31 9.43
N THR A 67 8.42 -4.05 9.54
CA THR A 67 7.28 -3.92 8.63
C THR A 67 5.99 -3.84 9.40
N GLN A 68 5.00 -3.22 8.78
CA GLN A 68 3.63 -3.22 9.27
C GLN A 68 2.73 -3.48 8.08
N THR A 69 1.87 -4.47 8.19
CA THR A 69 1.00 -4.86 7.08
C THR A 69 -0.38 -4.26 7.25
N LEU A 70 -0.87 -3.63 6.20
CA LEU A 70 -2.22 -3.11 6.15
C LEU A 70 -2.98 -3.91 5.11
N LEU A 71 -3.82 -4.80 5.59
CA LEU A 71 -4.61 -5.65 4.71
C LEU A 71 -5.84 -4.87 4.26
N THR A 72 -6.07 -4.82 2.96
CA THR A 72 -7.24 -4.11 2.48
C THR A 72 -8.49 -4.91 2.81
N ILE A 73 -9.54 -4.22 3.15
CA ILE A 73 -10.81 -4.85 3.42
C ILE A 73 -11.66 -4.72 2.18
N PRO A 74 -12.11 -5.83 1.60
CA PRO A 74 -12.89 -5.74 0.38
C PRO A 74 -14.17 -4.96 0.64
N GLN A 75 -14.56 -4.16 -0.32
CA GLN A 75 -15.78 -3.43 -0.25
C GLN A 75 -16.91 -4.39 -0.53
N PRO A 76 -17.81 -4.54 0.37
CA PRO A 76 -18.93 -5.43 0.08
C PRO A 76 -19.87 -4.81 -0.93
N VAL A 77 -19.80 -3.55 -1.08
CA VAL A 77 -20.66 -2.91 -1.97
C VAL A 77 -19.96 -2.10 -2.88
N ARG A 78 -20.14 -2.10 -3.79
CA ARG A 78 -19.50 -1.34 -4.51
C ARG A 78 -20.07 -0.72 -5.33
N THR A 79 -20.10 -0.37 -5.56
CA THR A 79 -20.47 0.11 -6.26
C THR A 79 -20.27 1.01 -6.84
N GLY A 80 -20.08 0.93 -7.49
CA GLY A 80 -19.93 1.87 -8.18
C GLY A 80 -20.95 2.59 -8.15
N SER A 81 -21.56 2.03 -8.21
CA SER A 81 -22.51 2.64 -8.20
C SER A 81 -22.75 3.26 -7.12
N MET A 82 -22.44 2.98 -6.39
CA MET A 82 -22.65 3.54 -5.43
C MET A 82 -21.97 4.50 -5.11
N MET A 83 -21.26 4.65 -5.44
CA MET A 83 -20.68 5.54 -5.21
C MET A 83 -20.88 6.43 -5.51
N PRO A 84 -21.19 6.74 -5.57
CA PRO A 84 -21.45 7.55 -5.58
C PRO A 84 -21.81 8.33 -5.55
N SER A 85 -22.11 8.15 -5.49
CA SER A 85 -22.50 8.89 -5.70
C SER A 85 -22.65 9.92 -5.00
N VAL A 86 -21.71 10.50 -4.78
CA VAL A 86 -21.86 11.77 -4.32
C VAL A 86 -22.65 12.55 -5.24
N PRO A 87 -23.66 13.16 -4.82
CA PRO A 87 -24.42 14.00 -5.71
C PRO A 87 -23.54 15.07 -6.27
N GLU A 88 -23.82 15.44 -7.48
CA GLU A 88 -23.01 16.43 -8.11
C GLU A 88 -23.00 17.69 -7.36
N GLU A 89 -24.08 18.04 -6.78
CA GLU A 89 -24.14 19.27 -6.07
C GLU A 89 -23.26 19.27 -4.86
N GLU A 90 -23.00 18.11 -4.30
CA GLU A 90 -22.08 18.10 -3.21
C GLU A 90 -20.70 18.18 -3.66
N LYS A 91 -20.50 17.68 -4.85
CA LYS A 91 -19.20 17.77 -5.32
C LYS A 91 -18.81 19.11 -5.56
N MET A 92 -19.71 19.78 -5.76
CA MET A 92 -19.39 20.98 -6.04
C MET A 92 -19.63 21.82 -5.26
N GLY A 93 -19.99 21.54 -4.70
CA GLY A 93 -20.13 22.25 -4.37
C GLY A 93 -20.14 22.93 -3.99
N PRO A 94 -20.46 23.36 -3.72
CA PRO A 94 -20.33 24.05 -3.66
C PRO A 94 -19.81 24.40 -3.38
N ASN A 95 -19.86 24.20 -3.34
CA ASN A 95 -19.33 24.47 -3.24
C ASN A 95 -18.89 24.48 -2.51
N LEU A 96 -18.78 24.30 -1.88
CA LEU A 96 -18.34 24.29 -1.50
C LEU A 96 -17.41 24.34 -1.16
N TYR A 97 -17.22 24.45 -1.12
CA TYR A 97 -16.30 24.65 -1.28
C TYR A 97 -15.85 25.21 -1.56
N PRO A 98 -16.29 25.65 -1.83
CA PRO A 98 -15.94 26.26 -2.32
C PRO A 98 -15.47 26.73 -2.33
N ASP A 99 -15.63 26.76 -2.08
CA ASP A 99 -15.17 27.26 -2.23
C ASP A 99 -14.51 27.30 -2.03
N THR A 100 -14.68 27.18 -1.75
CA THR A 100 -14.12 27.30 -1.87
C THR A 100 -13.64 27.42 -1.96
#